data_d35a7d9474eecab8d24b2256c9344ba3
#
_entry.id   d35a7d9474eecab8d24b2256c9344ba3
#
_cell.length_a   1.000
_cell.length_b   1.000
_cell.length_c   1.000
_cell.angle_alpha   90.00
_cell.angle_beta   90.00
_cell.angle_gamma   90.00
#
_symmetry.space_group_name_H-M   'P 1'
#
loop_
_entity.id
_entity.type
_entity.pdbx_description
1 polymer ?
#
loop_
_entity_poly.entity_id
_entity_poly.type
_entity_poly.pdbx_seq_one_letter_code
_entity_poly.pdbx_strand_id
1 'polypeptide(L)'
;MIDKFKSTFTDVKIEKLETVNSTELTPNGEVALGFNLKNLILRLVIIGILCVVLVILANILVYLFNPTINRAGDFSAYQVDFVSTITTVENLSELLSYMCQGQPLAIVSSDNHILNKLKSEYKLNLEGVQFVNLQNVKELLAFENVLFVEEYGVTRYKKFEESLQEVRNLNRSVLGVIAFAL
;
A
#
# COMPACT_ATOMS: atom_id res chain seq x y z
N MET A 1 76.54 -23.72 -13.70
CA MET A 1 75.47 -22.68 -13.47
C MET A 1 74.07 -23.11 -13.96
N ILE A 2 74.06 -24.11 -14.84
CA ILE A 2 72.82 -24.62 -15.45
C ILE A 2 72.07 -25.61 -14.51
N ASP A 3 72.82 -26.34 -13.70
CA ASP A 3 72.26 -27.37 -12.81
C ASP A 3 71.50 -26.78 -11.59
N LYS A 4 71.78 -25.53 -11.23
CA LYS A 4 71.08 -24.84 -10.13
C LYS A 4 69.72 -24.36 -10.53
N PHE A 5 69.42 -24.19 -11.82
CA PHE A 5 68.14 -23.80 -12.36
C PHE A 5 67.17 -24.98 -12.47
N LYS A 6 67.70 -26.20 -12.63
CA LYS A 6 66.90 -27.41 -12.75
C LYS A 6 66.27 -27.83 -11.42
N SER A 7 66.92 -27.57 -10.29
CA SER A 7 66.42 -27.95 -8.97
C SER A 7 65.32 -27.01 -8.44
N THR A 8 65.22 -25.79 -9.00
CA THR A 8 64.18 -24.80 -8.54
C THR A 8 62.84 -25.02 -9.20
N PHE A 9 62.76 -25.76 -10.29
CA PHE A 9 61.54 -26.03 -11.02
C PHE A 9 60.87 -27.37 -10.67
N THR A 10 61.54 -28.23 -9.90
CA THR A 10 61.01 -29.55 -9.54
C THR A 10 60.14 -29.53 -8.29
N ASP A 11 60.08 -28.40 -7.54
CA ASP A 11 59.25 -28.26 -6.34
C ASP A 11 58.04 -27.36 -6.50
N VAL A 12 57.65 -27.02 -7.71
CA VAL A 12 56.33 -26.48 -7.97
C VAL A 12 55.36 -27.65 -7.89
N LYS A 13 54.88 -27.90 -6.67
CA LYS A 13 53.73 -28.75 -6.40
C LYS A 13 52.59 -28.12 -7.16
N ILE A 14 52.26 -28.68 -8.33
CA ILE A 14 51.01 -28.38 -9.00
C ILE A 14 49.92 -28.91 -8.05
N GLU A 15 49.44 -28.08 -7.14
CA GLU A 15 48.22 -28.35 -6.43
C GLU A 15 47.14 -28.58 -7.51
N LYS A 16 46.69 -29.81 -7.51
CA LYS A 16 45.66 -30.32 -8.36
C LYS A 16 44.52 -29.25 -8.44
N LEU A 17 44.44 -28.58 -9.58
CA LEU A 17 43.22 -27.91 -9.93
C LEU A 17 42.17 -29.01 -9.93
N GLU A 18 41.37 -29.07 -8.86
CA GLU A 18 40.21 -29.92 -8.83
C GLU A 18 39.35 -29.56 -10.02
N THR A 19 39.25 -30.54 -10.85
CA THR A 19 38.51 -30.59 -12.08
C THR A 19 37.18 -29.89 -12.01
N VAL A 20 37.16 -28.72 -12.62
CA VAL A 20 35.94 -28.24 -13.26
C VAL A 20 35.53 -29.32 -14.26
N ASN A 21 34.48 -30.06 -13.91
CA ASN A 21 33.68 -30.97 -14.73
C ASN A 21 34.45 -31.57 -15.94
N SER A 22 34.74 -32.86 -15.86
CA SER A 22 35.23 -33.64 -16.96
C SER A 22 34.43 -33.36 -18.24
N THR A 23 35.00 -32.58 -19.11
CA THR A 23 34.57 -32.49 -20.49
C THR A 23 35.10 -33.78 -21.16
N GLU A 24 34.23 -34.78 -21.29
CA GLU A 24 34.56 -35.94 -22.13
C GLU A 24 34.66 -35.45 -23.59
N LEU A 25 35.88 -35.48 -24.11
CA LEU A 25 36.14 -35.27 -25.54
C LEU A 25 35.59 -36.48 -26.31
N THR A 26 34.62 -36.28 -27.15
CA THR A 26 34.20 -37.29 -28.11
C THR A 26 35.27 -37.52 -29.15
N PRO A 27 35.37 -38.69 -29.81
CA PRO A 27 36.42 -39.02 -30.78
C PRO A 27 36.53 -38.04 -31.95
N ASN A 28 35.56 -37.19 -32.16
CA ASN A 28 35.53 -36.18 -33.24
C ASN A 28 35.92 -34.77 -32.79
N GLY A 29 36.46 -34.60 -31.56
CA GLY A 29 36.86 -33.27 -31.08
C GLY A 29 35.74 -32.29 -30.72
N GLU A 30 34.49 -32.74 -30.76
CA GLU A 30 33.36 -31.92 -30.31
C GLU A 30 33.24 -31.96 -28.79
N VAL A 31 33.17 -30.79 -28.18
CA VAL A 31 32.94 -30.63 -26.72
C VAL A 31 31.49 -30.98 -26.45
N ALA A 32 31.20 -32.20 -26.04
CA ALA A 32 29.92 -32.58 -25.54
C ALA A 32 29.67 -31.86 -24.19
N LEU A 33 28.96 -30.75 -24.24
CA LEU A 33 28.37 -30.15 -23.06
C LEU A 33 27.35 -31.16 -22.49
N GLY A 34 27.83 -31.99 -21.55
CA GLY A 34 26.94 -32.91 -20.83
C GLY A 34 25.87 -32.13 -20.09
N PHE A 35 24.76 -31.88 -20.79
CA PHE A 35 23.61 -31.19 -20.21
C PHE A 35 22.98 -32.09 -19.16
N ASN A 36 23.32 -31.87 -17.89
CA ASN A 36 22.72 -32.64 -16.79
C ASN A 36 21.30 -32.12 -16.55
N LEU A 37 20.34 -32.62 -17.33
CA LEU A 37 18.94 -32.24 -17.33
C LEU A 37 18.34 -32.28 -15.92
N LYS A 38 18.77 -33.22 -15.10
CA LYS A 38 18.31 -33.38 -13.72
C LYS A 38 18.71 -32.18 -12.85
N ASN A 39 19.94 -31.71 -12.98
CA ASN A 39 20.42 -30.54 -12.26
C ASN A 39 19.78 -29.24 -12.76
N LEU A 40 19.48 -29.16 -14.05
CA LEU A 40 18.76 -28.02 -14.63
C LEU A 40 17.34 -27.94 -14.05
N ILE A 41 16.61 -29.07 -14.07
CA ILE A 41 15.23 -29.12 -13.52
C ILE A 41 15.25 -28.76 -12.03
N LEU A 42 16.20 -29.30 -11.26
CA LEU A 42 16.30 -28.99 -9.84
C LEU A 42 16.54 -27.47 -9.61
N ARG A 43 17.41 -26.85 -10.37
CA ARG A 43 17.66 -25.39 -10.30
C ARG A 43 16.43 -24.59 -10.67
N LEU A 44 15.69 -24.99 -11.71
CA LEU A 44 14.45 -24.31 -12.09
C LEU A 44 13.37 -24.42 -11.00
N VAL A 45 13.25 -25.58 -10.35
CA VAL A 45 12.32 -25.76 -9.23
C VAL A 45 12.71 -24.86 -8.05
N ILE A 46 13.98 -24.80 -7.68
CA ILE A 46 14.47 -23.94 -6.60
C ILE A 46 14.19 -22.47 -6.91
N ILE A 47 14.48 -22.02 -8.14
CA ILE A 47 14.23 -20.65 -8.57
C ILE A 47 12.72 -20.37 -8.52
N GLY A 48 11.87 -21.30 -8.98
CA GLY A 48 10.42 -21.17 -8.93
C GLY A 48 9.90 -20.99 -7.50
N ILE A 49 10.37 -21.81 -6.55
CA ILE A 49 10.02 -21.68 -5.14
C ILE A 49 10.48 -20.31 -4.58
N LEU A 50 11.70 -19.89 -4.89
CA LEU A 50 12.22 -18.61 -4.44
C LEU A 50 11.39 -17.44 -4.97
N CYS A 51 10.98 -17.47 -6.24
CA CYS A 51 10.10 -16.46 -6.82
C CYS A 51 8.74 -16.41 -6.11
N VAL A 52 8.12 -17.54 -5.81
CA VAL A 52 6.85 -17.59 -5.06
C VAL A 52 7.01 -16.98 -3.67
N VAL A 53 8.09 -17.32 -2.94
CA VAL A 53 8.37 -16.75 -1.62
C VAL A 53 8.57 -15.24 -1.70
N LEU A 54 9.30 -14.73 -2.69
CA LEU A 54 9.51 -13.30 -2.89
C LEU A 54 8.20 -12.56 -3.20
N VAL A 55 7.32 -13.14 -4.01
CA VAL A 55 5.99 -12.55 -4.30
C VAL A 55 5.14 -12.48 -3.03
N ILE A 56 5.12 -13.55 -2.23
CA ILE A 56 4.38 -13.57 -0.96
C ILE A 56 4.95 -12.50 -0.01
N LEU A 57 6.27 -12.43 0.12
CA LEU A 57 6.93 -11.43 0.96
C LEU A 57 6.63 -10.00 0.50
N ALA A 58 6.69 -9.73 -0.80
CA ALA A 58 6.34 -8.43 -1.37
C ALA A 58 4.88 -8.05 -1.06
N ASN A 59 3.93 -8.96 -1.20
CA ASN A 59 2.54 -8.72 -0.85
C ASN A 59 2.35 -8.43 0.66
N ILE A 60 3.05 -9.16 1.53
CA ILE A 60 3.03 -8.89 2.97
C ILE A 60 3.58 -7.49 3.27
N LEU A 61 4.70 -7.11 2.65
CA LEU A 61 5.29 -5.77 2.82
C LEU A 61 4.34 -4.66 2.34
N VAL A 62 3.73 -4.82 1.17
CA VAL A 62 2.73 -3.87 0.67
C VAL A 62 1.56 -3.73 1.65
N TYR A 63 1.08 -4.85 2.21
CA TYR A 63 -0.01 -4.82 3.19
C TYR A 63 0.40 -4.13 4.50
N LEU A 64 1.60 -4.41 5.02
CA LEU A 64 2.11 -3.81 6.26
C LEU A 64 2.41 -2.31 6.13
N PHE A 65 2.88 -1.88 4.96
CA PHE A 65 3.23 -0.48 4.69
C PHE A 65 2.14 0.29 3.94
N ASN A 66 0.93 -0.28 3.82
CA ASN A 66 -0.18 0.42 3.19
C ASN A 66 -0.59 1.65 4.03
N PRO A 67 -0.37 2.86 3.54
CA PRO A 67 -0.63 4.08 4.31
C PRO A 67 -2.10 4.49 4.30
N THR A 68 -3.02 3.63 3.81
CA THR A 68 -4.44 3.96 3.64
C THR A 68 -5.32 3.30 4.69
N ILE A 69 -6.42 3.97 5.01
CA ILE A 69 -7.45 3.47 5.92
C ILE A 69 -8.29 2.43 5.18
N ASN A 70 -8.40 1.23 5.75
CA ASN A 70 -9.06 0.10 5.10
C ASN A 70 -10.23 -0.47 5.91
N ARG A 71 -10.38 -0.09 7.17
CA ARG A 71 -11.40 -0.62 8.08
C ARG A 71 -11.97 0.46 8.98
N ALA A 72 -13.21 0.24 9.43
CA ALA A 72 -13.85 1.08 10.42
C ALA A 72 -13.03 1.26 11.71
N GLY A 73 -12.40 0.17 12.17
CA GLY A 73 -11.56 0.20 13.38
C GLY A 73 -10.34 1.10 13.29
N ASP A 74 -9.89 1.44 12.08
CA ASP A 74 -8.73 2.32 11.90
C ASP A 74 -9.04 3.76 12.37
N PHE A 75 -10.31 4.19 12.32
CA PHE A 75 -10.74 5.52 12.79
C PHE A 75 -10.75 5.63 14.31
N SER A 76 -10.94 4.51 15.03
CA SER A 76 -10.98 4.52 16.50
C SER A 76 -9.67 5.00 17.14
N ALA A 77 -8.53 4.82 16.44
CA ALA A 77 -7.23 5.30 16.89
C ALA A 77 -7.16 6.84 17.01
N TYR A 78 -8.06 7.54 16.31
CA TYR A 78 -8.12 9.01 16.31
C TYR A 78 -9.14 9.61 17.26
N GLN A 79 -9.78 8.79 18.09
CA GLN A 79 -10.83 9.22 19.02
C GLN A 79 -11.98 9.95 18.29
N VAL A 80 -12.41 9.38 17.18
CA VAL A 80 -13.54 9.85 16.38
C VAL A 80 -14.52 8.69 16.25
N ASP A 81 -15.78 8.99 16.44
CA ASP A 81 -16.83 7.98 16.31
C ASP A 81 -16.99 7.57 14.85
N PHE A 82 -16.91 6.27 14.61
CA PHE A 82 -17.26 5.72 13.32
C PHE A 82 -18.77 5.54 13.23
N VAL A 83 -19.41 6.26 12.32
CA VAL A 83 -20.88 6.29 12.22
C VAL A 83 -21.39 5.13 11.39
N SER A 84 -20.93 4.98 10.16
CA SER A 84 -21.40 3.94 9.25
C SER A 84 -20.48 3.74 8.05
N THR A 85 -20.62 2.57 7.41
CA THR A 85 -20.15 2.35 6.03
C THR A 85 -21.30 2.50 5.07
N ILE A 86 -21.14 3.35 4.06
CA ILE A 86 -22.16 3.62 3.06
C ILE A 86 -21.81 2.99 1.74
N THR A 87 -22.78 2.33 1.13
CA THR A 87 -22.67 1.69 -0.18
C THR A 87 -23.61 2.30 -1.22
N THR A 88 -24.62 3.08 -0.79
CA THR A 88 -25.60 3.70 -1.67
C THR A 88 -25.90 5.15 -1.30
N VAL A 89 -26.39 5.92 -2.28
CA VAL A 89 -26.76 7.34 -2.12
C VAL A 89 -27.91 7.53 -1.13
N GLU A 90 -28.92 6.66 -1.23
CA GLU A 90 -30.11 6.73 -0.41
C GLU A 90 -29.75 6.62 1.07
N ASN A 91 -28.92 5.67 1.42
CA ASN A 91 -28.46 5.46 2.80
C ASN A 91 -27.69 6.68 3.33
N LEU A 92 -26.91 7.36 2.48
CA LEU A 92 -26.21 8.58 2.87
C LEU A 92 -27.21 9.71 3.16
N SER A 93 -28.23 9.89 2.31
CA SER A 93 -29.20 10.97 2.48
C SER A 93 -30.04 10.80 3.74
N GLU A 94 -30.50 9.58 4.03
CA GLU A 94 -31.21 9.26 5.26
C GLU A 94 -30.37 9.51 6.50
N LEU A 95 -29.13 9.02 6.50
CA LEU A 95 -28.22 9.20 7.62
C LEU A 95 -27.91 10.68 7.87
N LEU A 96 -27.67 11.46 6.83
CA LEU A 96 -27.39 12.89 6.94
C LEU A 96 -28.60 13.66 7.46
N SER A 97 -29.81 13.32 6.99
CA SER A 97 -31.03 13.95 7.49
C SER A 97 -31.27 13.67 8.98
N TYR A 98 -30.92 12.46 9.43
CA TYR A 98 -30.98 12.11 10.85
C TYR A 98 -29.92 12.85 11.67
N MET A 99 -28.71 12.98 11.17
CA MET A 99 -27.59 13.64 11.87
C MET A 99 -27.74 15.16 11.95
N CYS A 100 -28.33 15.78 10.94
CA CYS A 100 -28.52 17.23 10.92
C CYS A 100 -29.44 17.70 12.03
N GLN A 101 -30.53 16.95 12.37
CA GLN A 101 -31.52 17.32 13.40
C GLN A 101 -31.90 18.80 13.38
N GLY A 102 -31.94 19.42 12.19
CA GLY A 102 -32.23 20.84 12.00
C GLY A 102 -31.10 21.81 12.25
N GLN A 103 -29.89 21.32 12.55
CA GLN A 103 -28.70 22.16 12.66
C GLN A 103 -27.80 22.07 11.39
N PRO A 104 -27.15 23.17 11.01
CA PRO A 104 -26.29 23.14 9.86
C PRO A 104 -25.08 22.20 10.06
N LEU A 105 -24.82 21.37 9.06
CA LEU A 105 -23.78 20.35 9.06
C LEU A 105 -22.81 20.55 7.88
N ALA A 106 -21.54 20.68 8.18
CA ALA A 106 -20.49 20.65 7.17
C ALA A 106 -20.03 19.22 6.91
N ILE A 107 -20.07 18.80 5.65
CA ILE A 107 -19.44 17.57 5.19
C ILE A 107 -18.06 17.91 4.65
N VAL A 108 -17.05 17.28 5.20
CA VAL A 108 -15.64 17.47 4.81
C VAL A 108 -14.99 16.12 4.49
N SER A 109 -13.90 16.17 3.75
CA SER A 109 -13.04 15.00 3.53
C SER A 109 -11.58 15.42 3.60
N SER A 110 -10.72 14.50 4.02
CA SER A 110 -9.27 14.68 3.99
C SER A 110 -8.70 14.80 2.57
N ASP A 111 -9.43 14.32 1.58
CA ASP A 111 -9.08 14.45 0.16
C ASP A 111 -10.17 15.14 -0.65
N ASN A 112 -9.81 16.26 -1.28
CA ASN A 112 -10.73 17.00 -2.14
C ASN A 112 -11.28 16.19 -3.32
N HIS A 113 -10.55 15.17 -3.77
CA HIS A 113 -11.03 14.28 -4.81
C HIS A 113 -12.26 13.50 -4.35
N ILE A 114 -12.24 12.98 -3.14
CA ILE A 114 -13.38 12.27 -2.51
C ILE A 114 -14.56 13.23 -2.40
N LEU A 115 -14.34 14.44 -1.90
CA LEU A 115 -15.39 15.43 -1.75
C LEU A 115 -16.03 15.82 -3.10
N ASN A 116 -15.23 16.00 -4.14
CA ASN A 116 -15.73 16.34 -5.48
C ASN A 116 -16.47 15.16 -6.12
N LYS A 117 -15.99 13.95 -5.95
CA LYS A 117 -16.65 12.72 -6.38
C LYS A 117 -18.04 12.62 -5.77
N LEU A 118 -18.14 12.84 -4.46
CA LEU A 118 -19.41 12.89 -3.75
C LEU A 118 -20.36 13.96 -4.28
N LYS A 119 -19.88 15.19 -4.46
CA LYS A 119 -20.68 16.28 -5.01
C LYS A 119 -21.24 15.95 -6.41
N SER A 120 -20.42 15.31 -7.25
CA SER A 120 -20.81 15.00 -8.63
C SER A 120 -21.77 13.81 -8.74
N GLU A 121 -21.54 12.76 -7.95
CA GLU A 121 -22.30 11.53 -8.02
C GLU A 121 -23.62 11.61 -7.23
N TYR A 122 -23.57 12.28 -6.08
CA TYR A 122 -24.66 12.21 -5.12
C TYR A 122 -25.62 13.40 -5.16
N LYS A 123 -25.31 14.48 -5.90
CA LYS A 123 -26.20 15.67 -6.04
C LYS A 123 -27.10 15.91 -4.82
N LEU A 124 -26.54 15.69 -3.63
CA LEU A 124 -27.27 15.80 -2.38
C LEU A 124 -27.74 17.24 -2.21
N ASN A 125 -29.04 17.44 -2.25
CA ASN A 125 -29.69 18.71 -1.99
C ASN A 125 -30.47 18.60 -0.67
N LEU A 126 -29.72 18.49 0.42
CA LEU A 126 -30.30 18.41 1.77
C LEU A 126 -30.20 19.79 2.42
N GLU A 127 -31.35 20.26 2.90
CA GLU A 127 -31.43 21.52 3.63
C GLU A 127 -30.57 21.44 4.89
N GLY A 128 -29.67 22.41 5.09
CA GLY A 128 -28.78 22.42 6.24
C GLY A 128 -27.46 21.64 6.08
N VAL A 129 -27.25 20.90 4.97
CA VAL A 129 -26.03 20.16 4.72
C VAL A 129 -25.22 20.81 3.62
N GLN A 130 -23.96 21.07 3.88
CA GLN A 130 -23.07 21.65 2.88
C GLN A 130 -21.73 20.89 2.81
N PHE A 131 -21.28 20.64 1.58
CA PHE A 131 -19.93 20.11 1.32
C PHE A 131 -18.92 21.24 1.37
N VAL A 132 -18.05 21.21 2.35
CA VAL A 132 -17.07 22.28 2.60
C VAL A 132 -15.66 21.72 2.35
N ASN A 133 -14.86 22.48 1.60
CA ASN A 133 -13.45 22.17 1.46
C ASN A 133 -12.69 22.65 2.71
N LEU A 134 -11.90 21.79 3.32
CA LEU A 134 -11.09 22.12 4.51
C LEU A 134 -10.16 23.33 4.28
N GLN A 135 -9.69 23.52 3.06
CA GLN A 135 -8.87 24.69 2.69
C GLN A 135 -9.66 26.03 2.76
N ASN A 136 -11.00 25.96 2.75
CA ASN A 136 -11.84 27.15 2.88
C ASN A 136 -12.28 27.37 4.33
N VAL A 137 -11.34 27.83 5.15
CA VAL A 137 -11.55 28.05 6.59
C VAL A 137 -12.75 28.96 6.88
N LYS A 138 -12.99 29.99 6.05
CA LYS A 138 -14.12 30.93 6.26
C LYS A 138 -15.47 30.23 6.13
N GLU A 139 -15.59 29.31 5.18
CA GLU A 139 -16.79 28.54 4.96
C GLU A 139 -16.99 27.54 6.09
N LEU A 140 -15.91 26.87 6.51
CA LEU A 140 -15.95 25.91 7.61
C LEU A 140 -16.35 26.55 8.94
N LEU A 141 -15.93 27.78 9.19
CA LEU A 141 -16.30 28.53 10.42
C LEU A 141 -17.80 28.85 10.52
N ALA A 142 -18.56 28.80 9.42
CA ALA A 142 -20.01 28.98 9.42
C ALA A 142 -20.76 27.79 10.06
N PHE A 143 -20.08 26.66 10.25
CA PHE A 143 -20.66 25.42 10.80
C PHE A 143 -20.07 25.10 12.16
N GLU A 144 -20.92 24.70 13.09
CA GLU A 144 -20.48 24.19 14.39
C GLU A 144 -20.16 22.70 14.31
N ASN A 145 -20.97 21.96 13.56
CA ASN A 145 -20.89 20.52 13.42
C ASN A 145 -20.23 20.13 12.09
N VAL A 146 -19.30 19.19 12.17
CA VAL A 146 -18.52 18.68 11.03
C VAL A 146 -18.59 17.16 10.99
N LEU A 147 -18.84 16.61 9.82
CA LEU A 147 -18.86 15.19 9.56
C LEU A 147 -17.80 14.86 8.51
N PHE A 148 -16.91 13.95 8.81
CA PHE A 148 -15.93 13.46 7.85
C PHE A 148 -16.54 12.38 6.95
N VAL A 149 -16.21 12.45 5.69
CA VAL A 149 -16.59 11.44 4.71
C VAL A 149 -15.36 10.98 3.95
N GLU A 150 -15.02 9.70 4.12
CA GLU A 150 -13.75 9.13 3.65
C GLU A 150 -13.97 7.88 2.80
N GLU A 151 -13.00 7.53 1.94
CA GLU A 151 -13.06 6.35 1.07
C GLU A 151 -12.01 5.33 1.50
N TYR A 152 -12.45 4.07 1.74
CA TYR A 152 -11.55 2.98 2.08
C TYR A 152 -10.54 2.71 0.94
N GLY A 153 -9.30 2.45 1.31
CA GLY A 153 -8.22 2.20 0.36
C GLY A 153 -7.65 3.44 -0.32
N VAL A 154 -8.32 4.60 -0.22
CA VAL A 154 -7.91 5.89 -0.82
C VAL A 154 -7.42 6.86 0.23
N THR A 155 -8.17 7.01 1.31
CA THR A 155 -7.83 7.92 2.42
C THR A 155 -6.54 7.49 3.11
N ARG A 156 -5.56 8.40 3.18
CA ARG A 156 -4.29 8.16 3.87
C ARG A 156 -4.39 8.54 5.33
N TYR A 157 -3.85 7.70 6.22
CA TYR A 157 -3.79 7.96 7.67
C TYR A 157 -3.29 9.36 8.02
N LYS A 158 -2.16 9.75 7.46
CA LYS A 158 -1.54 11.06 7.73
C LYS A 158 -2.42 12.23 7.31
N LYS A 159 -3.03 12.17 6.11
CA LYS A 159 -3.93 13.22 5.64
C LYS A 159 -5.18 13.35 6.51
N PHE A 160 -5.77 12.22 6.89
CA PHE A 160 -6.92 12.21 7.77
C PHE A 160 -6.60 12.83 9.13
N GLU A 161 -5.47 12.45 9.73
CA GLU A 161 -5.01 13.00 11.01
C GLU A 161 -4.79 14.52 10.94
N GLU A 162 -4.08 15.00 9.92
CA GLU A 162 -3.85 16.44 9.69
C GLU A 162 -5.17 17.19 9.54
N SER A 163 -6.10 16.68 8.74
CA SER A 163 -7.42 17.27 8.52
C SER A 163 -8.27 17.30 9.80
N LEU A 164 -8.22 16.23 10.57
CA LEU A 164 -8.93 16.13 11.84
C LEU A 164 -8.39 17.15 12.85
N GLN A 165 -7.08 17.30 12.94
CA GLN A 165 -6.43 18.29 13.78
C GLN A 165 -6.78 19.72 13.37
N GLU A 166 -6.85 19.99 12.07
CA GLU A 166 -7.26 21.29 11.56
C GLU A 166 -8.67 21.65 12.00
N VAL A 167 -9.64 20.74 11.87
CA VAL A 167 -11.01 20.95 12.32
C VAL A 167 -11.09 21.16 13.84
N ARG A 168 -10.36 20.36 14.61
CA ARG A 168 -10.28 20.49 16.09
C ARG A 168 -9.66 21.80 16.51
N ASN A 169 -8.61 22.26 15.83
CA ASN A 169 -7.95 23.56 16.12
C ASN A 169 -8.89 24.75 15.88
N LEU A 170 -9.87 24.58 15.00
CA LEU A 170 -10.92 25.58 14.76
C LEU A 170 -12.07 25.49 15.77
N ASN A 171 -11.97 24.64 16.80
CA ASN A 171 -12.99 24.37 17.80
C ASN A 171 -14.33 23.95 17.20
N ARG A 172 -14.29 23.16 16.14
CA ARG A 172 -15.51 22.59 15.54
C ARG A 172 -15.77 21.20 16.11
N SER A 173 -17.04 20.88 16.31
CA SER A 173 -17.50 19.58 16.81
C SER A 173 -17.46 18.56 15.67
N VAL A 174 -16.61 17.52 15.82
CA VAL A 174 -16.58 16.40 14.88
C VAL A 174 -17.59 15.37 15.32
N LEU A 175 -18.70 15.22 14.58
CA LEU A 175 -19.77 14.28 14.90
C LEU A 175 -19.37 12.82 14.62
N GLY A 176 -18.42 12.62 13.71
CA GLY A 176 -17.95 11.28 13.39
C GLY A 176 -17.38 11.18 11.98
N VAL A 177 -17.18 9.94 11.55
CA VAL A 177 -16.68 9.58 10.22
C VAL A 177 -17.63 8.61 9.55
N ILE A 178 -17.97 8.89 8.31
CA ILE A 178 -18.64 7.96 7.40
C ILE A 178 -17.60 7.49 6.38
N ALA A 179 -17.56 6.19 6.11
CA ALA A 179 -16.69 5.65 5.07
C ALA A 179 -17.50 5.04 3.94
N PHE A 180 -17.01 5.17 2.72
CA PHE A 180 -17.54 4.36 1.63
C PHE A 180 -16.55 3.33 1.17
N ALA A 181 -17.12 2.24 0.66
CA ALA A 181 -16.42 1.23 -0.12
C ALA A 181 -17.06 1.27 -1.52
N LEU A 182 -16.36 1.87 -2.48
CA LEU A 182 -16.73 1.82 -3.89
C LEU A 182 -15.99 0.73 -4.61
#